data_9f718045f3197aa92dd34c79f1cb36dc
#
_entry.id   9f718045f3197aa92dd34c79f1cb36dc
#
_cell.length_a   1.000
_cell.length_b   1.000
_cell.length_c   1.000
_cell.angle_alpha   90.00
_cell.angle_beta   90.00
_cell.angle_gamma   90.00
#
_symmetry.space_group_name_H-M   'P 1'
#
loop_
_entity.id
_entity.type
_entity.pdbx_description
1 polymer ?
#
loop_
_entity_poly.entity_id
_entity_poly.type
_entity_poly.pdbx_seq_one_letter_code
_entity_poly.pdbx_strand_id
1 'polypeptide(L)'
;MLGVKAYVFCKVSSGSERETCKRIAEYPFVSEVCIVYGEYDLIVEMYTEDLEELDSATEEIRTIPSITYTSTMIVGREFKEQ
;
A
#
# COMPACT_ATOMS: atom_id res chain seq x y z
N MET A 1 -11.50 -16.69 6.88
CA MET A 1 -10.35 -15.89 7.18
C MET A 1 -10.73 -14.53 7.74
N LEU A 2 -10.15 -14.20 8.84
CA LEU A 2 -10.41 -12.93 9.49
C LEU A 2 -9.27 -12.00 9.18
N GLY A 3 -9.56 -10.93 8.56
CA GLY A 3 -8.51 -9.99 8.23
C GLY A 3 -8.95 -9.14 7.08
N VAL A 4 -8.16 -8.13 6.82
CA VAL A 4 -8.47 -7.15 5.79
C VAL A 4 -7.32 -7.11 4.80
N LYS A 5 -7.65 -7.30 3.53
CA LYS A 5 -6.70 -7.12 2.45
C LYS A 5 -7.02 -5.81 1.75
N ALA A 6 -6.00 -5.02 1.49
CA ALA A 6 -6.20 -3.72 0.87
C ALA A 6 -5.09 -3.43 -0.12
N TYR A 7 -5.39 -2.57 -1.07
CA TYR A 7 -4.41 -2.03 -2.00
C TYR A 7 -4.33 -0.53 -1.80
N VAL A 8 -3.11 -0.01 -1.69
CA VAL A 8 -2.91 1.42 -1.58
C VAL A 8 -2.18 1.88 -2.84
N PHE A 9 -2.83 2.75 -3.56
CA PHE A 9 -2.27 3.34 -4.78
C PHE A 9 -1.61 4.65 -4.41
N CYS A 10 -0.35 4.81 -4.78
CA CYS A 10 0.41 5.97 -4.34
C CYS A 10 0.98 6.74 -5.51
N LYS A 11 1.02 8.06 -5.36
CA LYS A 11 1.82 8.93 -6.22
C LYS A 11 3.00 9.40 -5.40
N VAL A 12 4.18 9.40 -6.00
CA VAL A 12 5.39 9.80 -5.30
C VAL A 12 6.12 10.86 -6.10
N SER A 13 7.02 11.53 -5.42
CA SER A 13 7.87 12.53 -6.05
C SER A 13 8.71 11.88 -7.13
N SER A 14 8.88 12.57 -8.23
CA SER A 14 9.63 12.08 -9.37
C SER A 14 11.04 11.68 -8.94
N GLY A 15 11.45 10.47 -9.32
CA GLY A 15 12.78 9.99 -8.98
C GLY A 15 12.88 9.28 -7.65
N SER A 16 11.80 9.25 -6.86
CA SER A 16 11.82 8.64 -5.53
C SER A 16 11.19 7.26 -5.49
N GLU A 17 10.80 6.73 -6.65
CA GLU A 17 10.01 5.49 -6.68
C GLU A 17 10.71 4.32 -6.02
N ARG A 18 11.96 4.06 -6.38
CA ARG A 18 12.67 2.90 -5.86
C ARG A 18 12.89 3.00 -4.36
N GLU A 19 13.32 4.16 -3.92
CA GLU A 19 13.63 4.36 -2.51
C GLU A 19 12.36 4.22 -1.67
N THR A 20 11.27 4.77 -2.17
CA THR A 20 9.99 4.69 -1.45
C THR A 20 9.51 3.25 -1.39
N CYS A 21 9.66 2.49 -2.47
CA CYS A 21 9.31 1.08 -2.47
C CYS A 21 10.09 0.30 -1.43
N LYS A 22 11.40 0.54 -1.34
CA LYS A 22 12.23 -0.17 -0.37
C LYS A 22 11.77 0.12 1.05
N ARG A 23 11.42 1.36 1.31
CA ARG A 23 10.97 1.75 2.64
C ARG A 23 9.63 1.10 2.97
N ILE A 24 8.69 1.12 2.02
CA ILE A 24 7.37 0.54 2.24
C ILE A 24 7.48 -0.97 2.44
N ALA A 25 8.38 -1.61 1.70
CA ALA A 25 8.51 -3.07 1.78
C ALA A 25 8.96 -3.55 3.16
N GLU A 26 9.49 -2.67 3.99
CA GLU A 26 9.95 -3.05 5.32
C GLU A 26 8.83 -3.10 6.34
N TYR A 27 7.68 -2.56 6.05
CA TYR A 27 6.56 -2.61 6.99
C TYR A 27 6.02 -4.03 7.07
N PRO A 28 5.80 -4.56 8.28
CA PRO A 28 5.33 -5.94 8.41
C PRO A 28 3.94 -6.18 7.82
N PHE A 29 3.12 -5.15 7.69
CA PHE A 29 1.78 -5.32 7.14
C PHE A 29 1.78 -5.30 5.60
N VAL A 30 2.91 -5.06 4.96
CA VAL A 30 3.01 -5.02 3.50
C VAL A 30 3.41 -6.39 2.98
N SER A 31 2.61 -6.95 2.08
CA SER A 31 2.94 -8.22 1.45
C SER A 31 3.64 -8.02 0.11
N GLU A 32 3.35 -6.90 -0.56
CA GLU A 32 3.96 -6.64 -1.85
C GLU A 32 3.87 -5.16 -2.17
N VAL A 33 4.90 -4.63 -2.81
CA VAL A 33 4.85 -3.27 -3.34
C VAL A 33 5.46 -3.29 -4.72
N CYS A 34 4.80 -2.62 -5.67
CA CYS A 34 5.20 -2.60 -7.06
C CYS A 34 5.30 -1.18 -7.56
N ILE A 35 6.29 -0.94 -8.43
CA ILE A 35 6.31 0.28 -9.23
C ILE A 35 5.45 0.02 -10.45
N VAL A 36 4.54 0.94 -10.75
CA VAL A 36 3.65 0.80 -11.89
C VAL A 36 3.77 2.05 -12.75
N TYR A 37 3.28 1.92 -13.98
CA TYR A 37 3.31 3.03 -14.92
C TYR A 37 1.89 3.33 -15.34
N GLY A 38 1.42 4.54 -15.07
CA GLY A 38 0.07 4.92 -15.37
C GLY A 38 -0.34 6.07 -14.45
N GLU A 39 -1.58 6.02 -14.03
CA GLU A 39 -2.11 7.09 -13.19
C GLU A 39 -1.42 7.16 -11.83
N TYR A 40 -0.96 6.02 -11.33
CA TYR A 40 -0.26 5.95 -10.07
C TYR A 40 1.15 5.46 -10.28
N ASP A 41 1.98 5.63 -9.26
CA ASP A 41 3.39 5.27 -9.34
C ASP A 41 3.68 3.97 -8.60
N LEU A 42 2.98 3.71 -7.50
CA LEU A 42 3.17 2.51 -6.72
C LEU A 42 1.84 1.88 -6.37
N ILE A 43 1.83 0.55 -6.25
CA ILE A 43 0.71 -0.18 -5.69
C ILE A 43 1.24 -1.02 -4.55
N VAL A 44 0.62 -0.87 -3.38
CA VAL A 44 1.01 -1.58 -2.16
C VAL A 44 -0.09 -2.55 -1.81
N GLU A 45 0.27 -3.83 -1.66
CA GLU A 45 -0.67 -4.82 -1.17
C GLU A 45 -0.39 -5.04 0.31
N MET A 46 -1.44 -5.00 1.13
CA MET A 46 -1.25 -5.13 2.56
C MET A 46 -2.35 -5.95 3.20
N TYR A 47 -2.00 -6.55 4.32
CA TYR A 47 -2.93 -7.34 5.14
C TYR A 47 -2.90 -6.82 6.55
N THR A 48 -4.06 -6.63 7.14
CA THR A 48 -4.17 -6.23 8.54
C THR A 48 -5.27 -7.07 9.19
N GLU A 49 -5.33 -7.04 10.52
CA GLU A 49 -6.30 -7.86 11.21
C GLU A 49 -7.69 -7.26 11.20
N ASP A 50 -7.77 -5.93 11.17
CA ASP A 50 -9.07 -5.25 11.17
C ASP A 50 -8.92 -3.90 10.53
N LEU A 51 -10.03 -3.16 10.44
CA LEU A 51 -10.04 -1.86 9.81
C LEU A 51 -9.26 -0.83 10.58
N GLU A 52 -9.24 -0.95 11.89
CA GLU A 52 -8.51 -0.01 12.72
C GLU A 52 -7.02 -0.11 12.45
N GLU A 53 -6.53 -1.35 12.33
CA GLU A 53 -5.12 -1.57 12.01
C GLU A 53 -4.81 -1.08 10.61
N LEU A 54 -5.75 -1.27 9.67
CA LEU A 54 -5.57 -0.77 8.33
C LEU A 54 -5.41 0.76 8.32
N ASP A 55 -6.24 1.41 9.11
CA ASP A 55 -6.17 2.87 9.21
C ASP A 55 -4.81 3.31 9.71
N SER A 56 -4.30 2.67 10.75
CA SER A 56 -2.98 2.97 11.28
C SER A 56 -1.89 2.71 10.24
N ALA A 57 -2.01 1.61 9.50
CA ALA A 57 -1.03 1.24 8.49
C ALA A 57 -0.98 2.28 7.37
N THR A 58 -2.14 2.74 6.90
CA THR A 58 -2.16 3.75 5.85
C THR A 58 -1.61 5.07 6.34
N GLU A 59 -1.86 5.41 7.61
CA GLU A 59 -1.27 6.63 8.18
C GLU A 59 0.25 6.55 8.18
N GLU A 60 0.80 5.38 8.52
CA GLU A 60 2.23 5.18 8.49
C GLU A 60 2.81 5.44 7.11
N ILE A 61 2.18 4.88 6.10
CA ILE A 61 2.63 5.08 4.72
C ILE A 61 2.59 6.57 4.37
N ARG A 62 1.55 7.25 4.79
CA ARG A 62 1.37 8.65 4.44
C ARG A 62 2.36 9.57 5.12
N THR A 63 3.07 9.09 6.14
CA THR A 63 4.12 9.91 6.77
C THR A 63 5.41 9.95 5.95
N ILE A 64 5.54 9.12 4.92
CA ILE A 64 6.73 9.11 4.08
C ILE A 64 6.71 10.37 3.22
N PRO A 65 7.76 11.21 3.33
CA PRO A 65 7.72 12.53 2.68
C PRO A 65 7.60 12.48 1.16
N SER A 66 8.12 11.42 0.53
CA SER A 66 8.08 11.32 -0.93
C SER A 66 6.70 10.97 -1.45
N ILE A 67 5.78 10.54 -0.60
CA ILE A 67 4.43 10.18 -1.03
C ILE A 67 3.59 11.45 -1.05
N THR A 68 3.02 11.74 -2.22
CA THR A 68 2.25 12.96 -2.41
C THR A 68 0.74 12.71 -2.43
N TYR A 69 0.32 11.46 -2.65
CA TYR A 69 -1.10 11.14 -2.71
C TYR A 69 -1.28 9.64 -2.51
N THR A 70 -2.31 9.25 -1.78
CA THR A 70 -2.66 7.83 -1.60
C THR A 70 -4.15 7.65 -1.80
N SER A 71 -4.50 6.47 -2.31
CA SER A 71 -5.89 6.04 -2.45
C SER A 71 -5.95 4.59 -2.02
N THR A 72 -6.77 4.28 -1.03
CA THR A 72 -6.85 2.94 -0.46
C THR A 72 -8.13 2.26 -0.92
N MET A 73 -7.98 1.01 -1.40
CA MET A 73 -9.12 0.19 -1.75
C MET A 73 -9.09 -1.08 -0.92
N ILE A 74 -10.20 -1.36 -0.26
CA ILE A 74 -10.33 -2.55 0.57
C ILE A 74 -10.95 -3.63 -0.30
N VAL A 75 -10.35 -4.83 -0.27
CA VAL A 75 -10.86 -5.95 -1.05
C VAL A 75 -12.14 -6.43 -0.40
N GLY A 76 -13.23 -6.44 -1.18
CA GLY A 76 -14.50 -6.92 -0.70
C GLY A 76 -14.63 -8.42 -0.86
N ARG A 77 -14.14 -8.96 -1.97
CA ARG A 77 -14.28 -10.38 -2.27
C ARG A 77 -13.24 -10.81 -3.28
N GLU A 78 -12.64 -11.96 -3.03
CA GLU A 78 -11.69 -12.55 -3.96
C GLU A 78 -12.29 -13.80 -4.56
N PHE A 79 -12.13 -13.98 -5.87
CA PHE A 79 -12.70 -15.14 -6.57
C PHE A 79 -11.66 -16.18 -6.90
N LYS A 80 -10.38 -15.84 -6.90
CA LYS A 80 -9.31 -16.78 -7.14
C LYS A 80 -8.22 -16.54 -6.12
N GLU A 81 -7.86 -17.59 -5.39
CA GLU A 81 -6.79 -17.51 -4.41
C GLU A 81 -5.66 -18.41 -4.82
N GLN A 82 -4.45 -17.97 -4.48
CA GLN A 82 -3.25 -18.76 -4.79
C GLN A 82 -2.80 -19.58 -3.62
#